data_d2e1abc68d9c142235269937fed9592d
#
_entry.id   d2e1abc68d9c142235269937fed9592d
#
_cell.length_a   1.000
_cell.length_b   1.000
_cell.length_c   1.000
_cell.angle_alpha   90.00
_cell.angle_beta   90.00
_cell.angle_gamma   90.00
#
_symmetry.space_group_name_H-M   'P 1'
#
loop_
_entity.id
_entity.type
_entity.pdbx_description
1 polymer ?
#
loop_
_entity_poly.entity_id
_entity_poly.type
_entity_poly.pdbx_seq_one_letter_code
_entity_poly.pdbx_strand_id
1 'polypeptide(L)'
;MKRWIIRLVAGLLSAAIVVVVLAWLTLRASLPELDGEIAADGIESTVVIDRDAAGIPTITAGSRLDLAFATGFVHGQDRFFQMDLIRREAAGELSEIIGTATVAADRRKRLHRFRIRAVASISNLPAGDFEILETYANGVNAGLGSLGTKPFEYYVLGTEPEPWLPEDSMLVA
;
A
#
# COMPACT_ATOMS: atom_id res chain seq x y z
N MET A 1 27.93 -27.53 -35.33
CA MET A 1 27.54 -27.70 -33.92
C MET A 1 27.98 -26.52 -33.06
N LYS A 2 29.25 -26.15 -32.96
CA LYS A 2 29.77 -25.08 -32.05
C LYS A 2 29.10 -23.69 -32.25
N ARG A 3 28.88 -23.25 -33.49
CA ARG A 3 28.24 -21.95 -33.80
C ARG A 3 26.76 -21.89 -33.40
N TRP A 4 26.04 -22.99 -33.44
CA TRP A 4 24.63 -23.09 -33.07
C TRP A 4 24.48 -23.02 -31.54
N ILE A 5 25.34 -23.70 -30.80
CA ILE A 5 25.40 -23.65 -29.32
C ILE A 5 25.69 -22.20 -28.85
N ILE A 6 26.67 -21.51 -29.49
CA ILE A 6 26.99 -20.12 -29.17
C ILE A 6 25.78 -19.21 -29.38
N ARG A 7 25.02 -19.36 -30.47
CA ARG A 7 23.81 -18.57 -30.73
C ARG A 7 22.71 -18.85 -29.73
N LEU A 8 22.54 -20.12 -29.32
CA LEU A 8 21.57 -20.51 -28.33
C LEU A 8 21.91 -19.94 -26.94
N VAL A 9 23.17 -20.02 -26.53
CA VAL A 9 23.66 -19.44 -25.27
C VAL A 9 23.53 -17.92 -25.30
N ALA A 10 23.89 -17.26 -26.39
CA ALA A 10 23.72 -15.81 -26.53
C ALA A 10 22.24 -15.41 -26.46
N GLY A 11 21.33 -16.16 -27.08
CA GLY A 11 19.89 -15.93 -26.98
C GLY A 11 19.35 -16.07 -25.55
N LEU A 12 19.77 -17.11 -24.83
CA LEU A 12 19.40 -17.32 -23.42
C LEU A 12 19.93 -16.19 -22.51
N LEU A 13 21.18 -15.75 -22.72
CA LEU A 13 21.75 -14.65 -21.97
C LEU A 13 21.00 -13.35 -22.25
N SER A 14 20.68 -13.06 -23.50
CA SER A 14 19.90 -11.88 -23.88
C SER A 14 18.51 -11.91 -23.24
N ALA A 15 17.82 -13.04 -23.26
CA ALA A 15 16.52 -13.21 -22.59
C ALA A 15 16.62 -13.01 -21.07
N ALA A 16 17.65 -13.55 -20.44
CA ALA A 16 17.89 -13.38 -19.00
C ALA A 16 18.13 -11.88 -18.66
N ILE A 17 18.93 -11.17 -19.46
CA ILE A 17 19.16 -9.73 -19.28
C ILE A 17 17.84 -8.96 -19.40
N VAL A 18 17.01 -9.27 -20.39
CA VAL A 18 15.71 -8.60 -20.56
C VAL A 18 14.82 -8.83 -19.33
N VAL A 19 14.74 -10.06 -18.82
CA VAL A 19 13.97 -10.37 -17.61
C VAL A 19 14.46 -9.59 -16.40
N VAL A 20 15.78 -9.52 -16.20
CA VAL A 20 16.38 -8.75 -15.08
C VAL A 20 16.08 -7.26 -15.22
N VAL A 21 16.19 -6.70 -16.42
CA VAL A 21 15.90 -5.28 -16.67
C VAL A 21 14.42 -4.99 -16.41
N LEU A 22 13.51 -5.84 -16.89
CA LEU A 22 12.07 -5.66 -16.64
C LEU A 22 11.74 -5.76 -15.16
N ALA A 23 12.29 -6.74 -14.45
CA ALA A 23 12.13 -6.86 -13.00
C ALA A 23 12.65 -5.62 -12.26
N TRP A 24 13.83 -5.12 -12.64
CA TRP A 24 14.40 -3.91 -12.05
C TRP A 24 13.54 -2.67 -12.32
N LEU A 25 13.03 -2.49 -13.54
CA LEU A 25 12.14 -1.39 -13.89
C LEU A 25 10.84 -1.45 -13.10
N THR A 26 10.24 -2.63 -12.94
CA THR A 26 9.03 -2.85 -12.14
C THR A 26 9.27 -2.51 -10.67
N LEU A 27 10.36 -3.03 -10.08
CA LEU A 27 10.73 -2.72 -8.70
C LEU A 27 10.98 -1.23 -8.50
N ARG A 28 11.69 -0.58 -9.44
CA ARG A 28 11.95 0.85 -9.36
C ARG A 28 10.65 1.67 -9.45
N ALA A 29 9.71 1.28 -10.32
CA ALA A 29 8.44 1.96 -10.48
C ALA A 29 7.49 1.79 -9.27
N SER A 30 7.71 0.76 -8.42
CA SER A 30 6.96 0.55 -7.18
C SER A 30 7.52 1.36 -5.98
N LEU A 31 8.64 2.07 -6.16
CA LEU A 31 9.19 2.93 -5.13
C LEU A 31 8.53 4.31 -5.17
N PRO A 32 8.33 4.96 -4.01
CA PRO A 32 7.79 6.32 -3.95
C PRO A 32 8.76 7.33 -4.55
N GLU A 33 8.20 8.38 -5.15
CA GLU A 33 8.94 9.59 -5.48
C GLU A 33 9.05 10.43 -4.20
N LEU A 34 10.30 10.70 -3.76
CA LEU A 34 10.56 11.34 -2.46
C LEU A 34 10.81 12.84 -2.58
N ASP A 35 11.17 13.32 -3.76
CA ASP A 35 11.49 14.72 -4.03
C ASP A 35 10.54 15.26 -5.10
N GLY A 36 10.01 16.47 -4.89
CA GLY A 36 9.15 17.13 -5.87
C GLY A 36 7.87 17.67 -5.24
N GLU A 37 6.95 18.08 -6.10
CA GLU A 37 5.62 18.58 -5.73
C GLU A 37 4.56 17.66 -6.33
N ILE A 38 3.63 17.20 -5.52
CA ILE A 38 2.52 16.34 -5.92
C ILE A 38 1.22 17.10 -5.70
N ALA A 39 0.44 17.30 -6.75
CA ALA A 39 -0.91 17.79 -6.63
C ALA A 39 -1.83 16.66 -6.18
N ALA A 40 -2.56 16.87 -5.11
CA ALA A 40 -3.50 15.88 -4.57
C ALA A 40 -4.85 16.57 -4.29
N ASP A 41 -5.92 15.92 -4.71
CA ASP A 41 -7.27 16.32 -4.35
C ASP A 41 -7.54 15.91 -2.90
N GLY A 42 -8.16 16.79 -2.10
CA GLY A 42 -8.54 16.50 -0.72
C GLY A 42 -7.63 17.13 0.34
N ILE A 43 -6.72 18.05 -0.03
CA ILE A 43 -6.02 18.96 0.87
C ILE A 43 -6.49 20.40 0.62
N GLU A 44 -6.60 21.19 1.69
CA GLU A 44 -7.02 22.60 1.59
C GLU A 44 -5.83 23.55 1.44
N SER A 45 -4.68 23.17 1.99
CA SER A 45 -3.46 23.97 1.98
C SER A 45 -2.23 23.13 1.68
N THR A 46 -1.15 23.81 1.31
CA THR A 46 0.13 23.13 1.06
C THR A 46 0.62 22.41 2.30
N VAL A 47 0.93 21.11 2.15
CA VAL A 47 1.55 20.29 3.18
C VAL A 47 3.00 20.04 2.80
N VAL A 48 3.89 20.14 3.76
CA VAL A 48 5.32 19.86 3.58
C VAL A 48 5.65 18.52 4.26
N ILE A 49 6.30 17.65 3.51
CA ILE A 49 6.76 16.33 3.99
C ILE A 49 8.29 16.31 3.84
N ASP A 50 9.00 16.48 4.94
CA ASP A 50 10.47 16.39 4.96
C ASP A 50 10.89 15.02 5.45
N ARG A 51 11.91 14.43 4.83
CA ARG A 51 12.48 13.15 5.24
C ARG A 51 13.91 13.32 5.72
N ASP A 52 14.22 12.76 6.88
CA ASP A 52 15.57 12.75 7.42
C ASP A 52 16.48 11.73 6.68
N ALA A 53 17.75 11.65 7.09
CA ALA A 53 18.73 10.72 6.51
C ALA A 53 18.37 9.23 6.69
N ALA A 54 17.47 8.91 7.62
CA ALA A 54 16.92 7.57 7.83
C ALA A 54 15.62 7.33 7.06
N GLY A 55 15.13 8.35 6.32
CA GLY A 55 13.87 8.31 5.57
C GLY A 55 12.64 8.51 6.44
N ILE A 56 12.80 8.93 7.70
CA ILE A 56 11.67 9.18 8.61
C ILE A 56 10.98 10.49 8.21
N PRO A 57 9.66 10.45 7.87
CA PRO A 57 8.94 11.63 7.44
C PRO A 57 8.55 12.52 8.60
N THR A 58 8.73 13.84 8.44
CA THR A 58 8.15 14.89 9.27
C THR A 58 7.11 15.62 8.44
N ILE A 59 5.88 15.68 8.90
CA ILE A 59 4.75 16.27 8.18
C ILE A 59 4.36 17.58 8.85
N THR A 60 4.34 18.68 8.08
CA THR A 60 3.88 20.00 8.51
C THR A 60 2.65 20.38 7.70
N ALA A 61 1.51 20.57 8.37
CA ALA A 61 0.22 20.86 7.75
C ALA A 61 -0.49 22.02 8.48
N GLY A 62 -1.35 22.74 7.77
CA GLY A 62 -2.11 23.87 8.29
C GLY A 62 -3.36 23.46 9.06
N SER A 63 -3.90 22.25 8.83
CA SER A 63 -5.12 21.75 9.47
C SER A 63 -4.96 20.28 9.91
N ARG A 64 -5.88 19.82 10.78
CA ARG A 64 -5.94 18.41 11.18
C ARG A 64 -6.32 17.49 10.02
N LEU A 65 -7.14 17.97 9.11
CA LEU A 65 -7.54 17.19 7.93
C LEU A 65 -6.39 17.07 6.95
N ASP A 66 -5.69 18.17 6.65
CA ASP A 66 -4.48 18.12 5.82
C ASP A 66 -3.42 17.19 6.42
N LEU A 67 -3.26 17.24 7.75
CA LEU A 67 -2.34 16.32 8.46
C LEU A 67 -2.77 14.86 8.33
N ALA A 68 -4.07 14.57 8.48
CA ALA A 68 -4.62 13.21 8.33
C ALA A 68 -4.41 12.69 6.91
N PHE A 69 -4.72 13.52 5.89
CA PHE A 69 -4.48 13.17 4.49
C PHE A 69 -3.01 12.87 4.23
N ALA A 70 -2.11 13.78 4.59
CA ALA A 70 -0.68 13.62 4.34
C ALA A 70 -0.08 12.41 5.09
N THR A 71 -0.54 12.12 6.31
CA THR A 71 -0.15 10.92 7.04
C THR A 71 -0.59 9.67 6.30
N GLY A 72 -1.84 9.63 5.83
CA GLY A 72 -2.35 8.55 5.00
C GLY A 72 -1.54 8.39 3.70
N PHE A 73 -1.25 9.50 3.02
CA PHE A 73 -0.48 9.53 1.79
C PHE A 73 0.91 8.89 1.96
N VAL A 74 1.65 9.29 2.99
CA VAL A 74 2.96 8.71 3.31
C VAL A 74 2.85 7.22 3.62
N HIS A 75 1.84 6.82 4.40
CA HIS A 75 1.61 5.40 4.71
C HIS A 75 1.28 4.59 3.46
N GLY A 76 0.46 5.14 2.56
CA GLY A 76 0.11 4.51 1.28
C GLY A 76 1.32 4.33 0.36
N GLN A 77 2.22 5.33 0.32
CA GLN A 77 3.46 5.24 -0.43
C GLN A 77 4.45 4.22 0.14
N ASP A 78 4.67 4.27 1.45
CA ASP A 78 5.80 3.60 2.09
C ASP A 78 5.47 2.19 2.56
N ARG A 79 4.20 1.93 2.97
CA ARG A 79 3.86 0.77 3.78
C ARG A 79 2.52 0.13 3.44
N PHE A 80 1.95 0.40 2.27
CA PHE A 80 0.61 -0.09 1.94
C PHE A 80 0.47 -1.61 2.09
N PHE A 81 1.44 -2.38 1.59
CA PHE A 81 1.37 -3.84 1.68
C PHE A 81 1.37 -4.34 3.13
N GLN A 82 2.19 -3.76 4.01
CA GLN A 82 2.21 -4.12 5.43
C GLN A 82 0.88 -3.79 6.11
N MET A 83 0.28 -2.65 5.78
CA MET A 83 -1.03 -2.24 6.28
C MET A 83 -2.12 -3.21 5.80
N ASP A 84 -2.10 -3.59 4.52
CA ASP A 84 -3.04 -4.56 3.94
C ASP A 84 -2.93 -5.94 4.61
N LEU A 85 -1.71 -6.40 4.91
CA LEU A 85 -1.53 -7.64 5.67
C LEU A 85 -2.17 -7.56 7.06
N ILE A 86 -1.97 -6.46 7.79
CA ILE A 86 -2.49 -6.29 9.16
C ILE A 86 -4.02 -6.24 9.15
N ARG A 87 -4.65 -5.44 8.26
CA ARG A 87 -6.11 -5.38 8.18
C ARG A 87 -6.73 -6.74 7.81
N ARG A 88 -6.12 -7.47 6.86
CA ARG A 88 -6.58 -8.81 6.45
C ARG A 88 -6.37 -9.83 7.55
N GLU A 89 -5.26 -9.77 8.29
CA GLU A 89 -5.06 -10.63 9.45
C GLU A 89 -6.13 -10.39 10.50
N ALA A 90 -6.40 -9.14 10.87
CA ALA A 90 -7.41 -8.78 11.85
C ALA A 90 -8.81 -9.23 11.40
N ALA A 91 -9.16 -9.03 10.14
CA ALA A 91 -10.46 -9.41 9.58
C ALA A 91 -10.63 -10.93 9.36
N GLY A 92 -9.53 -11.70 9.33
CA GLY A 92 -9.53 -13.12 8.96
C GLY A 92 -9.69 -13.31 7.44
N GLU A 93 -8.99 -12.48 6.66
CA GLU A 93 -9.05 -12.41 5.19
C GLU A 93 -7.66 -12.64 4.55
N LEU A 94 -6.67 -13.05 5.34
CA LEU A 94 -5.29 -13.19 4.88
C LEU A 94 -5.15 -14.25 3.77
N SER A 95 -6.03 -15.27 3.77
CA SER A 95 -6.03 -16.33 2.76
C SER A 95 -6.39 -15.84 1.35
N GLU A 96 -6.96 -14.65 1.20
CA GLU A 96 -7.28 -14.06 -0.10
C GLU A 96 -6.01 -13.71 -0.88
N ILE A 97 -4.93 -13.37 -0.19
CA ILE A 97 -3.65 -13.00 -0.80
C ILE A 97 -2.55 -14.05 -0.56
N ILE A 98 -2.54 -14.77 0.57
CA ILE A 98 -1.51 -15.78 0.90
C ILE A 98 -1.96 -17.19 0.47
N GLY A 99 -3.26 -17.42 0.31
CA GLY A 99 -3.80 -18.70 -0.10
C GLY A 99 -4.09 -19.66 1.07
N THR A 100 -4.17 -20.95 0.75
CA THR A 100 -4.69 -21.97 1.67
C THR A 100 -3.94 -22.13 2.99
N ALA A 101 -2.68 -21.73 3.04
CA ALA A 101 -1.83 -21.83 4.23
C ALA A 101 -2.39 -21.05 5.44
N THR A 102 -3.13 -19.96 5.20
CA THR A 102 -3.66 -19.06 6.25
C THR A 102 -5.14 -19.31 6.57
N VAL A 103 -5.86 -20.18 5.84
CA VAL A 103 -7.30 -20.44 6.04
C VAL A 103 -7.64 -20.82 7.48
N ALA A 104 -6.81 -21.64 8.14
CA ALA A 104 -7.06 -22.04 9.51
C ALA A 104 -6.92 -20.87 10.51
N ALA A 105 -6.03 -19.92 10.24
CA ALA A 105 -5.87 -18.68 11.01
C ALA A 105 -7.08 -17.77 10.79
N ASP A 106 -7.47 -17.55 9.53
CA ASP A 106 -8.64 -16.72 9.17
C ASP A 106 -9.92 -17.22 9.82
N ARG A 107 -10.18 -18.53 9.82
CA ARG A 107 -11.34 -19.11 10.50
C ARG A 107 -11.40 -18.76 11.99
N ARG A 108 -10.26 -18.78 12.69
CA ARG A 108 -10.20 -18.39 14.10
C ARG A 108 -10.48 -16.90 14.29
N LYS A 109 -9.89 -16.04 13.44
CA LYS A 109 -10.10 -14.58 13.50
C LYS A 109 -11.55 -14.20 13.20
N ARG A 110 -12.18 -14.82 12.20
CA ARG A 110 -13.59 -14.57 11.82
C ARG A 110 -14.59 -14.82 12.94
N LEU A 111 -14.29 -15.67 13.92
CA LEU A 111 -15.13 -15.86 15.11
C LEU A 111 -15.32 -14.54 15.90
N HIS A 112 -14.34 -13.67 15.90
CA HIS A 112 -14.40 -12.37 16.59
C HIS A 112 -15.19 -11.31 15.83
N ARG A 113 -15.43 -11.50 14.53
CA ARG A 113 -16.21 -10.60 13.66
C ARG A 113 -15.67 -9.17 13.64
N PHE A 114 -14.35 -8.99 13.67
CA PHE A 114 -13.72 -7.67 13.79
C PHE A 114 -14.11 -6.72 12.66
N ARG A 115 -14.18 -7.15 11.40
CA ARG A 115 -14.64 -6.30 10.29
C ARG A 115 -16.05 -5.77 10.51
N ILE A 116 -16.98 -6.61 10.93
CA ILE A 116 -18.37 -6.19 11.20
C ILE A 116 -18.40 -5.17 12.35
N ARG A 117 -17.58 -5.39 13.38
CA ARG A 117 -17.48 -4.46 14.51
C ARG A 117 -16.84 -3.14 14.09
N ALA A 118 -15.80 -3.16 13.25
CA ALA A 118 -15.17 -1.96 12.70
C ALA A 118 -16.18 -1.10 11.93
N VAL A 119 -16.94 -1.69 11.00
CA VAL A 119 -18.01 -1.03 10.27
C VAL A 119 -19.07 -0.44 11.22
N ALA A 120 -19.52 -1.21 12.22
CA ALA A 120 -20.48 -0.71 13.19
C ALA A 120 -19.92 0.42 14.07
N SER A 121 -18.63 0.38 14.40
CA SER A 121 -17.96 1.44 15.17
C SER A 121 -17.90 2.76 14.40
N ILE A 122 -17.55 2.70 13.12
CA ILE A 122 -17.54 3.87 12.22
C ILE A 122 -18.89 4.58 12.21
N SER A 123 -19.99 3.82 12.13
CA SER A 123 -21.33 4.38 12.08
C SER A 123 -21.76 5.12 13.36
N ASN A 124 -21.02 4.93 14.46
CA ASN A 124 -21.29 5.57 15.76
C ASN A 124 -20.28 6.66 16.12
N LEU A 125 -19.34 6.98 15.23
CA LEU A 125 -18.36 8.04 15.47
C LEU A 125 -19.02 9.42 15.36
N PRO A 126 -18.56 10.41 16.15
CA PRO A 126 -18.84 11.83 15.89
C PRO A 126 -18.42 12.20 14.46
N ALA A 127 -19.18 13.09 13.82
CA ALA A 127 -18.94 13.47 12.42
C ALA A 127 -17.48 13.94 12.17
N GLY A 128 -16.91 14.73 13.07
CA GLY A 128 -15.53 15.22 12.92
C GLY A 128 -14.47 14.12 13.06
N ASP A 129 -14.73 13.06 13.84
CA ASP A 129 -13.80 11.94 13.97
C ASP A 129 -13.90 11.01 12.74
N PHE A 130 -15.11 10.83 12.22
CA PHE A 130 -15.32 10.11 10.96
C PHE A 130 -14.62 10.82 9.80
N GLU A 131 -14.76 12.14 9.68
CA GLU A 131 -14.12 12.94 8.64
C GLU A 131 -12.59 12.80 8.65
N ILE A 132 -11.97 12.72 9.83
CA ILE A 132 -10.52 12.48 9.95
C ILE A 132 -10.15 11.11 9.40
N LEU A 133 -10.91 10.06 9.72
CA LEU A 133 -10.63 8.70 9.24
C LEU A 133 -10.87 8.56 7.73
N GLU A 134 -11.91 9.22 7.20
CA GLU A 134 -12.20 9.26 5.78
C GLU A 134 -11.08 9.99 5.02
N THR A 135 -10.66 11.16 5.53
CA THR A 135 -9.57 11.94 4.95
C THR A 135 -8.25 11.18 4.98
N TYR A 136 -7.96 10.47 6.08
CA TYR A 136 -6.80 9.58 6.16
C TYR A 136 -6.88 8.46 5.11
N ALA A 137 -8.03 7.80 4.97
CA ALA A 137 -8.22 6.73 3.98
C ALA A 137 -8.05 7.25 2.54
N ASN A 138 -8.56 8.44 2.24
CA ASN A 138 -8.34 9.11 0.96
C ASN A 138 -6.84 9.38 0.73
N GLY A 139 -6.13 9.84 1.75
CA GLY A 139 -4.68 10.01 1.71
C GLY A 139 -3.94 8.70 1.41
N VAL A 140 -4.29 7.59 2.10
CA VAL A 140 -3.69 6.27 1.84
C VAL A 140 -3.87 5.86 0.38
N ASN A 141 -5.08 6.02 -0.14
CA ASN A 141 -5.38 5.66 -1.53
C ASN A 141 -4.66 6.58 -2.53
N ALA A 142 -4.55 7.87 -2.23
CA ALA A 142 -3.79 8.82 -3.04
C ALA A 142 -2.29 8.48 -3.04
N GLY A 143 -1.72 8.12 -1.88
CA GLY A 143 -0.34 7.69 -1.75
C GLY A 143 -0.04 6.40 -2.51
N LEU A 144 -0.91 5.39 -2.42
CA LEU A 144 -0.82 4.18 -3.22
C LEU A 144 -0.91 4.50 -4.73
N GLY A 145 -1.85 5.36 -5.12
CA GLY A 145 -2.06 5.77 -6.51
C GLY A 145 -0.94 6.63 -7.09
N SER A 146 -0.11 7.26 -6.25
CA SER A 146 1.04 8.06 -6.68
C SER A 146 2.25 7.22 -7.10
N LEU A 147 2.27 5.93 -6.78
CA LEU A 147 3.31 5.01 -7.24
C LEU A 147 3.19 4.77 -8.74
N GLY A 148 4.31 4.64 -9.44
CA GLY A 148 4.33 4.35 -10.88
C GLY A 148 3.74 2.98 -11.23
N THR A 149 3.63 2.08 -10.26
CA THR A 149 2.96 0.78 -10.35
C THR A 149 2.62 0.29 -8.94
N LYS A 150 1.81 -0.78 -8.82
CA LYS A 150 1.49 -1.38 -7.52
C LYS A 150 2.75 -1.84 -6.76
N PRO A 151 2.72 -1.90 -5.42
CA PRO A 151 3.81 -2.45 -4.62
C PRO A 151 4.23 -3.84 -5.12
N PHE A 152 5.54 -4.10 -5.14
CA PHE A 152 6.11 -5.29 -5.79
C PHE A 152 5.61 -6.61 -5.18
N GLU A 153 5.21 -6.61 -3.92
CA GLU A 153 4.68 -7.78 -3.22
C GLU A 153 3.44 -8.34 -3.91
N TYR A 154 2.60 -7.47 -4.46
CA TYR A 154 1.40 -7.89 -5.20
C TYR A 154 1.72 -8.58 -6.53
N TYR A 155 2.88 -8.27 -7.15
CA TYR A 155 3.36 -9.03 -8.31
C TYR A 155 3.81 -10.44 -7.91
N VAL A 156 4.49 -10.56 -6.77
CA VAL A 156 4.95 -11.86 -6.25
C VAL A 156 3.76 -12.75 -5.87
N LEU A 157 2.72 -12.15 -5.30
CA LEU A 157 1.50 -12.87 -4.87
C LEU A 157 0.49 -13.08 -6.00
N GLY A 158 0.65 -12.38 -7.14
CA GLY A 158 -0.28 -12.45 -8.27
C GLY A 158 -1.65 -11.85 -7.96
N THR A 159 -1.70 -10.82 -7.08
CA THR A 159 -2.92 -10.16 -6.63
C THR A 159 -2.87 -8.65 -6.90
N GLU A 160 -3.98 -7.96 -6.65
CA GLU A 160 -4.07 -6.49 -6.73
C GLU A 160 -4.30 -5.89 -5.34
N PRO A 161 -3.78 -4.67 -5.07
CA PRO A 161 -4.12 -3.93 -3.86
C PRO A 161 -5.58 -3.50 -3.91
N GLU A 162 -6.30 -3.69 -2.81
CA GLU A 162 -7.65 -3.15 -2.64
C GLU A 162 -7.60 -1.79 -1.93
N PRO A 163 -8.48 -0.85 -2.26
CA PRO A 163 -8.51 0.45 -1.59
C PRO A 163 -8.60 0.34 -0.08
N TRP A 164 -8.03 1.32 0.60
CA TRP A 164 -8.16 1.48 2.04
C TRP A 164 -9.48 2.18 2.36
N LEU A 165 -10.25 1.61 3.26
CA LEU A 165 -11.52 2.16 3.73
C LEU A 165 -11.36 2.72 5.16
N PRO A 166 -12.21 3.68 5.60
CA PRO A 166 -12.16 4.23 6.95
C PRO A 166 -12.18 3.15 8.04
N GLU A 167 -13.00 2.09 7.87
CA GLU A 167 -13.10 0.97 8.80
C GLU A 167 -11.84 0.11 8.87
N ASP A 168 -10.98 0.12 7.85
CA ASP A 168 -9.72 -0.61 7.88
C ASP A 168 -8.77 -0.03 8.94
N SER A 169 -8.84 1.29 9.17
CA SER A 169 -8.11 1.94 10.26
C SER A 169 -8.53 1.44 11.64
N MET A 170 -9.78 1.04 11.80
CA MET A 170 -10.28 0.43 13.04
C MET A 170 -9.85 -1.03 13.22
N LEU A 171 -9.39 -1.69 12.14
CA LEU A 171 -8.87 -3.05 12.20
C LEU A 171 -7.40 -3.10 12.62
N VAL A 172 -6.67 -2.02 12.40
CA VAL A 172 -5.21 -1.94 12.66
C VAL A 172 -4.87 -1.12 13.90
N ALA A 173 -5.87 -0.48 14.53
CA ALA A 173 -5.75 0.23 15.80
C ALA A 173 -5.82 -0.75 16.97
#